data_fa7067cf81faab58d5e3ea6e143dd156
#
_entry.id   fa7067cf81faab58d5e3ea6e143dd156
#
_cell.length_a   1.000
_cell.length_b   1.000
_cell.length_c   1.000
_cell.angle_alpha   90.00
_cell.angle_beta   90.00
_cell.angle_gamma   90.00
#
_symmetry.space_group_name_H-M   'P 1'
#
loop_
_entity.id
_entity.type
_entity.pdbx_description
1 polymer ?
#
loop_
_entity_poly.entity_id
_entity_poly.type
_entity_poly.pdbx_seq_one_letter_code
_entity_poly.pdbx_strand_id
1 'polypeptide(L)'
;MQFSQFGEKFTRLAGISQLMDDLNEGLKNPDAIMLGGGNPAAIPEMVELFHQETQQRLNDGALLKAMLNYDGPQGHDGFRQALADLFRREYGWNISVDNIALTNGSQSAFFNLFNLLAGDYADGKKKKVLFPLAPEYIGYADGGLTEDQFVACKPHIDFLDNGLFKYRVDFDALAVGDDIGMICVSRPTNPTGNVLTDDEIIKLDEIARARNIPLIIDNAYGTPFPHIIFSEVNPFWNENTILCMS
;
A
#
# COMPACT_ATOMS: atom_id res chain seq x y z
N MET A 1 8.44 -5.84 33.65
CA MET A 1 9.09 -6.54 32.52
C MET A 1 9.78 -5.46 31.68
N GLN A 2 11.01 -5.68 31.26
CA GLN A 2 11.74 -4.74 30.40
C GLN A 2 11.62 -5.23 28.97
N PHE A 3 11.29 -4.33 28.03
CA PHE A 3 11.22 -4.64 26.60
C PHE A 3 12.58 -4.40 25.91
N SER A 4 12.76 -5.03 24.77
CA SER A 4 13.82 -4.63 23.82
C SER A 4 13.49 -3.29 23.17
N GLN A 5 14.44 -2.65 22.49
CA GLN A 5 14.19 -1.43 21.72
C GLN A 5 13.03 -1.59 20.73
N PHE A 6 12.95 -2.75 20.04
CA PHE A 6 11.82 -3.11 19.21
C PHE A 6 10.50 -3.13 20.00
N GLY A 7 10.48 -3.82 21.15
CA GLY A 7 9.30 -3.90 22.01
C GLY A 7 8.87 -2.53 22.54
N GLU A 8 9.81 -1.71 22.98
CA GLU A 8 9.52 -0.35 23.42
C GLU A 8 8.91 0.52 22.33
N LYS A 9 9.40 0.39 21.08
CA LYS A 9 8.86 1.13 19.93
C LYS A 9 7.45 0.67 19.59
N PHE A 10 7.23 -0.64 19.46
CA PHE A 10 5.98 -1.21 18.97
C PHE A 10 4.88 -1.36 20.04
N THR A 11 5.16 -1.03 21.30
CA THR A 11 4.16 -0.92 22.38
C THR A 11 3.74 0.51 22.69
N ARG A 12 4.30 1.50 21.99
CA ARG A 12 3.86 2.90 22.12
C ARG A 12 2.46 3.06 21.52
N LEU A 13 1.72 4.02 22.05
CA LEU A 13 0.44 4.40 21.47
C LEU A 13 0.68 4.96 20.06
N ALA A 14 0.09 4.32 19.07
CA ALA A 14 0.15 4.73 17.67
C ALA A 14 -1.16 5.41 17.25
N GLY A 15 -1.06 6.41 16.36
CA GLY A 15 -2.24 7.11 15.85
C GLY A 15 -3.22 6.19 15.14
N ILE A 16 -2.72 5.20 14.40
CA ILE A 16 -3.57 4.19 13.76
C ILE A 16 -4.33 3.32 14.77
N SER A 17 -3.69 2.94 15.88
CA SER A 17 -4.34 2.13 16.93
C SER A 17 -5.50 2.91 17.57
N GLN A 18 -5.29 4.20 17.88
CA GLN A 18 -6.36 5.04 18.40
C GLN A 18 -7.52 5.19 17.41
N LEU A 19 -7.22 5.42 16.13
CA LEU A 19 -8.24 5.51 15.08
C LEU A 19 -9.07 4.22 14.99
N MET A 20 -8.44 3.06 15.10
CA MET A 20 -9.14 1.78 15.06
C MET A 20 -9.97 1.52 16.31
N ASP A 21 -9.51 1.96 17.48
CA ASP A 21 -10.29 1.88 18.72
C ASP A 21 -11.53 2.79 18.65
N ASP A 22 -11.39 4.03 18.17
CA ASP A 22 -12.50 4.97 17.98
C ASP A 22 -13.52 4.42 16.97
N LEU A 23 -13.06 3.83 15.87
CA LEU A 23 -13.92 3.16 14.89
C LEU A 23 -14.69 2.00 15.53
N ASN A 24 -14.02 1.14 16.28
CA ASN A 24 -14.64 0.00 16.95
C ASN A 24 -15.70 0.44 17.98
N GLU A 25 -15.44 1.51 18.75
CA GLU A 25 -16.43 2.06 19.67
C GLU A 25 -17.63 2.67 18.93
N GLY A 26 -17.39 3.41 17.86
CA GLY A 26 -18.45 3.99 17.03
C GLY A 26 -19.38 2.93 16.42
N LEU A 27 -18.82 1.82 15.95
CA LEU A 27 -19.58 0.72 15.33
C LEU A 27 -20.49 -0.04 16.34
N LYS A 28 -20.27 0.09 17.64
CA LYS A 28 -21.15 -0.50 18.66
C LYS A 28 -22.49 0.24 18.78
N ASN A 29 -22.58 1.48 18.32
CA ASN A 29 -23.80 2.25 18.33
C ASN A 29 -24.45 2.18 16.92
N PRO A 30 -25.58 1.47 16.77
CA PRO A 30 -26.23 1.32 15.46
C PRO A 30 -26.80 2.64 14.88
N ASP A 31 -26.99 3.65 15.73
CA ASP A 31 -27.49 4.96 15.32
C ASP A 31 -26.35 5.96 15.00
N ALA A 32 -25.10 5.56 15.17
CA ALA A 32 -23.98 6.44 14.90
C ALA A 32 -23.76 6.65 13.40
N ILE A 33 -23.57 7.90 13.00
CA ILE A 33 -23.12 8.26 11.65
C ILE A 33 -21.61 8.42 11.68
N MET A 34 -20.89 7.44 11.13
CA MET A 34 -19.43 7.42 11.13
C MET A 34 -18.89 8.26 9.96
N LEU A 35 -18.31 9.42 10.29
CA LEU A 35 -17.69 10.33 9.30
C LEU A 35 -16.17 10.22 9.25
N GLY A 36 -15.54 9.59 10.26
CA GLY A 36 -14.08 9.49 10.38
C GLY A 36 -13.47 8.19 9.86
N GLY A 37 -14.29 7.19 9.60
CA GLY A 37 -13.84 5.88 9.10
C GLY A 37 -15.04 4.96 8.90
N GLY A 38 -14.79 3.83 8.26
CA GLY A 38 -15.86 2.86 7.99
C GLY A 38 -15.28 1.51 7.49
N ASN A 39 -16.17 0.55 7.39
CA ASN A 39 -15.89 -0.73 6.77
C ASN A 39 -16.11 -0.67 5.25
N PRO A 40 -15.48 -1.57 4.47
CA PRO A 40 -15.81 -1.73 3.06
C PRO A 40 -17.32 -1.96 2.86
N ALA A 41 -17.87 -1.40 1.79
CA ALA A 41 -19.27 -1.57 1.46
C ALA A 41 -19.58 -3.04 1.15
N ALA A 42 -20.69 -3.54 1.70
CA ALA A 42 -21.22 -4.84 1.30
C ALA A 42 -21.93 -4.68 -0.06
N ILE A 43 -21.34 -5.24 -1.11
CA ILE A 43 -21.93 -5.30 -2.46
C ILE A 43 -22.66 -6.64 -2.57
N PRO A 44 -24.02 -6.66 -2.65
CA PRO A 44 -24.78 -7.89 -2.52
C PRO A 44 -24.39 -8.98 -3.52
N GLU A 45 -24.11 -8.60 -4.78
CA GLU A 45 -23.70 -9.53 -5.82
C GLU A 45 -22.34 -10.19 -5.53
N MET A 46 -21.41 -9.42 -4.93
CA MET A 46 -20.11 -9.95 -4.53
C MET A 46 -20.20 -10.83 -3.30
N VAL A 47 -21.06 -10.46 -2.34
CA VAL A 47 -21.31 -11.28 -1.14
C VAL A 47 -21.88 -12.65 -1.55
N GLU A 48 -22.85 -12.65 -2.47
CA GLU A 48 -23.43 -13.90 -3.00
C GLU A 48 -22.40 -14.74 -3.76
N LEU A 49 -21.57 -14.10 -4.60
CA LEU A 49 -20.48 -14.79 -5.31
C LEU A 49 -19.51 -15.46 -4.33
N PHE A 50 -19.06 -14.73 -3.30
CA PHE A 50 -18.16 -15.29 -2.30
C PHE A 50 -18.79 -16.42 -1.49
N HIS A 51 -20.09 -16.32 -1.20
CA HIS A 51 -20.84 -17.40 -0.54
C HIS A 51 -20.84 -18.67 -1.41
N GLN A 52 -21.21 -18.55 -2.69
CA GLN A 52 -21.27 -19.67 -3.63
C GLN A 52 -19.90 -20.33 -3.82
N GLU A 53 -18.85 -19.54 -4.05
CA GLU A 53 -17.48 -20.04 -4.20
C GLU A 53 -17.00 -20.74 -2.92
N THR A 54 -17.28 -20.19 -1.75
CA THR A 54 -16.90 -20.80 -0.48
C THR A 54 -17.61 -22.14 -0.29
N GLN A 55 -18.92 -22.19 -0.58
CA GLN A 55 -19.68 -23.43 -0.47
C GLN A 55 -19.18 -24.50 -1.46
N GLN A 56 -18.83 -24.09 -2.68
CA GLN A 56 -18.26 -24.99 -3.67
C GLN A 56 -16.94 -25.57 -3.20
N ARG A 57 -16.00 -24.71 -2.72
CA ARG A 57 -14.69 -25.15 -2.22
C ARG A 57 -14.78 -26.01 -0.95
N LEU A 58 -15.82 -25.84 -0.18
CA LEU A 58 -16.10 -26.72 0.96
C LEU A 58 -16.56 -28.10 0.46
N ASN A 59 -17.46 -28.13 -0.52
CA ASN A 59 -18.03 -29.38 -1.07
C ASN A 59 -17.02 -30.24 -1.84
N ASP A 60 -16.11 -29.59 -2.60
CA ASP A 60 -15.07 -30.28 -3.37
C ASP A 60 -13.81 -30.61 -2.54
N GLY A 61 -13.77 -30.19 -1.27
CA GLY A 61 -12.67 -30.43 -0.35
C GLY A 61 -11.46 -29.49 -0.54
N ALA A 62 -11.50 -28.56 -1.49
CA ALA A 62 -10.40 -27.64 -1.76
C ALA A 62 -10.12 -26.72 -0.57
N LEU A 63 -11.16 -26.26 0.13
CA LEU A 63 -11.02 -25.44 1.34
C LEU A 63 -10.32 -26.22 2.45
N LEU A 64 -10.74 -27.47 2.72
CA LEU A 64 -10.10 -28.30 3.74
C LEU A 64 -8.64 -28.62 3.40
N LYS A 65 -8.35 -28.87 2.12
CA LYS A 65 -6.98 -29.06 1.66
C LYS A 65 -6.12 -27.82 1.92
N ALA A 66 -6.63 -26.62 1.61
CA ALA A 66 -5.93 -25.38 1.88
C ALA A 66 -5.68 -25.12 3.37
N MET A 67 -6.64 -25.49 4.24
CA MET A 67 -6.49 -25.34 5.70
C MET A 67 -5.49 -26.32 6.33
N LEU A 68 -5.24 -27.45 5.70
CA LEU A 68 -4.42 -28.55 6.25
C LEU A 68 -3.00 -28.60 5.67
N ASN A 69 -2.69 -27.78 4.70
CA ASN A 69 -1.39 -27.79 4.03
C ASN A 69 -0.72 -26.41 4.08
N TYR A 70 0.60 -26.39 4.07
CA TYR A 70 1.37 -25.19 3.89
C TYR A 70 1.52 -24.87 2.39
N ASP A 71 1.48 -23.59 2.07
CA ASP A 71 1.90 -23.09 0.78
C ASP A 71 3.40 -22.75 0.76
N GLY A 72 3.93 -22.44 -0.41
CA GLY A 72 5.29 -21.92 -0.55
C GLY A 72 5.46 -20.54 0.11
N PRO A 73 6.70 -20.08 0.32
CA PRO A 73 6.98 -18.82 1.01
C PRO A 73 6.44 -17.58 0.29
N GLN A 74 6.16 -17.67 -1.01
CA GLN A 74 5.53 -16.60 -1.78
C GLN A 74 3.99 -16.66 -1.73
N GLY A 75 3.41 -17.68 -1.12
CA GLY A 75 1.96 -17.91 -1.04
C GLY A 75 1.43 -18.88 -2.10
N HIS A 76 0.11 -19.02 -2.16
CA HIS A 76 -0.59 -20.01 -2.97
C HIS A 76 -0.37 -19.80 -4.48
N ASP A 77 0.26 -20.78 -5.15
CA ASP A 77 0.69 -20.68 -6.55
C ASP A 77 -0.48 -20.43 -7.51
N GLY A 78 -1.62 -21.09 -7.31
CA GLY A 78 -2.81 -20.90 -8.16
C GLY A 78 -3.34 -19.47 -8.11
N PHE A 79 -3.32 -18.83 -6.94
CA PHE A 79 -3.73 -17.44 -6.81
C PHE A 79 -2.72 -16.48 -7.44
N ARG A 80 -1.43 -16.70 -7.21
CA ARG A 80 -0.34 -15.92 -7.83
C ARG A 80 -0.39 -16.02 -9.37
N GLN A 81 -0.64 -17.22 -9.90
CA GLN A 81 -0.79 -17.42 -11.35
C GLN A 81 -2.02 -16.69 -11.90
N ALA A 82 -3.16 -16.76 -11.20
CA ALA A 82 -4.38 -16.06 -11.62
C ALA A 82 -4.20 -14.54 -11.65
N LEU A 83 -3.46 -13.97 -10.66
CA LEU A 83 -3.11 -12.55 -10.67
C LEU A 83 -2.17 -12.18 -11.82
N ALA A 84 -1.15 -12.99 -12.09
CA ALA A 84 -0.25 -12.76 -13.23
C ALA A 84 -1.02 -12.78 -14.56
N ASP A 85 -1.93 -13.74 -14.72
CA ASP A 85 -2.77 -13.84 -15.91
C ASP A 85 -3.72 -12.64 -16.06
N LEU A 86 -4.31 -12.18 -14.94
CA LEU A 86 -5.14 -11.00 -14.90
C LEU A 86 -4.36 -9.76 -15.37
N PHE A 87 -3.19 -9.49 -14.79
CA PHE A 87 -2.41 -8.29 -15.10
C PHE A 87 -1.87 -8.32 -16.54
N ARG A 88 -1.49 -9.48 -17.06
CA ARG A 88 -1.12 -9.62 -18.48
C ARG A 88 -2.27 -9.33 -19.40
N ARG A 89 -3.48 -9.85 -19.07
CA ARG A 89 -4.67 -9.69 -19.90
C ARG A 89 -5.19 -8.25 -19.90
N GLU A 90 -5.29 -7.63 -18.70
CA GLU A 90 -5.92 -6.32 -18.56
C GLU A 90 -4.97 -5.16 -18.90
N TYR A 91 -3.66 -5.33 -18.62
CA TYR A 91 -2.70 -4.21 -18.70
C TYR A 91 -1.53 -4.50 -19.66
N GLY A 92 -1.41 -5.71 -20.19
CA GLY A 92 -0.30 -6.09 -21.05
C GLY A 92 1.05 -6.12 -20.34
N TRP A 93 1.09 -6.18 -19.02
CA TRP A 93 2.34 -6.19 -18.25
C TRP A 93 3.12 -7.49 -18.46
N ASN A 94 4.43 -7.38 -18.63
CA ASN A 94 5.33 -8.52 -18.72
C ASN A 94 5.63 -9.09 -17.33
N ILE A 95 4.65 -9.75 -16.72
CA ILE A 95 4.67 -10.26 -15.35
C ILE A 95 4.41 -11.76 -15.34
N SER A 96 5.09 -12.48 -14.47
CA SER A 96 4.91 -13.91 -14.22
C SER A 96 4.56 -14.16 -12.75
N VAL A 97 4.34 -15.41 -12.40
CA VAL A 97 4.14 -15.85 -11.02
C VAL A 97 5.31 -15.46 -10.11
N ASP A 98 6.52 -15.37 -10.66
CA ASP A 98 7.73 -15.04 -9.91
C ASP A 98 7.80 -13.56 -9.48
N ASN A 99 6.97 -12.71 -10.08
CA ASN A 99 6.85 -11.29 -9.72
C ASN A 99 5.84 -11.05 -8.59
N ILE A 100 5.14 -12.09 -8.11
CA ILE A 100 4.04 -11.96 -7.15
C ILE A 100 4.35 -12.70 -5.86
N ALA A 101 4.23 -12.00 -4.74
CA ALA A 101 4.29 -12.56 -3.40
C ALA A 101 3.06 -12.15 -2.59
N LEU A 102 2.54 -13.07 -1.78
CA LEU A 102 1.39 -12.84 -0.91
C LEU A 102 1.87 -12.55 0.52
N THR A 103 1.19 -11.63 1.17
CA THR A 103 1.43 -11.29 2.57
C THR A 103 0.10 -11.23 3.33
N ASN A 104 0.15 -11.11 4.65
CA ASN A 104 -1.04 -10.89 5.48
C ASN A 104 -1.50 -9.43 5.36
N GLY A 105 -1.96 -9.04 4.17
CA GLY A 105 -2.34 -7.68 3.83
C GLY A 105 -1.15 -6.76 3.51
N SER A 106 -1.46 -5.59 2.94
CA SER A 106 -0.46 -4.60 2.52
C SER A 106 0.38 -4.06 3.70
N GLN A 107 -0.17 -3.98 4.91
CA GLN A 107 0.60 -3.55 6.09
C GLN A 107 1.82 -4.45 6.36
N SER A 108 1.67 -5.76 6.21
CA SER A 108 2.80 -6.69 6.35
C SER A 108 3.80 -6.54 5.21
N ALA A 109 3.33 -6.24 3.99
CA ALA A 109 4.19 -5.94 2.86
C ALA A 109 5.02 -4.67 3.12
N PHE A 110 4.37 -3.58 3.55
CA PHE A 110 5.05 -2.31 3.87
C PHE A 110 6.06 -2.46 5.01
N PHE A 111 5.69 -3.17 6.09
CA PHE A 111 6.62 -3.47 7.17
C PHE A 111 7.90 -4.16 6.65
N ASN A 112 7.74 -5.16 5.80
CA ASN A 112 8.88 -5.86 5.21
C ASN A 112 9.68 -4.93 4.27
N LEU A 113 9.04 -4.23 3.34
CA LEU A 113 9.71 -3.38 2.36
C LEU A 113 10.44 -2.21 3.01
N PHE A 114 9.82 -1.52 3.97
CA PHE A 114 10.44 -0.40 4.67
C PHE A 114 11.71 -0.82 5.41
N ASN A 115 11.71 -1.99 6.03
CA ASN A 115 12.85 -2.48 6.79
C ASN A 115 13.87 -3.27 5.95
N LEU A 116 13.50 -3.68 4.73
CA LEU A 116 14.42 -4.28 3.76
C LEU A 116 15.26 -3.23 3.02
N LEU A 117 14.65 -2.08 2.74
CA LEU A 117 15.20 -1.07 1.83
C LEU A 117 15.61 0.23 2.54
N ALA A 118 15.23 0.38 3.81
CA ALA A 118 15.62 1.51 4.65
C ALA A 118 16.04 1.05 6.05
N GLY A 119 16.57 1.98 6.86
CA GLY A 119 17.14 1.68 8.18
C GLY A 119 18.66 1.63 8.16
N ASP A 120 19.25 0.96 9.14
CA ASP A 120 20.69 0.86 9.31
C ASP A 120 21.28 -0.27 8.46
N TYR A 121 22.31 0.06 7.69
CA TYR A 121 23.00 -0.87 6.80
C TYR A 121 24.30 -1.38 7.45
N ALA A 122 24.76 -2.56 7.01
CA ALA A 122 25.95 -3.21 7.54
C ALA A 122 27.25 -2.40 7.35
N ASP A 123 27.28 -1.49 6.36
CA ASP A 123 28.40 -0.58 6.12
C ASP A 123 28.36 0.71 6.97
N GLY A 124 27.43 0.78 7.93
CA GLY A 124 27.23 1.91 8.83
C GLY A 124 26.43 3.07 8.25
N LYS A 125 25.97 2.95 6.99
CA LYS A 125 25.08 3.94 6.39
C LYS A 125 23.66 3.74 6.91
N LYS A 126 22.89 4.82 6.85
CA LYS A 126 21.44 4.81 7.12
C LYS A 126 20.70 5.27 5.88
N LYS A 127 19.64 4.55 5.52
CA LYS A 127 18.76 4.94 4.43
C LYS A 127 17.33 5.15 4.93
N LYS A 128 16.60 6.01 4.23
CA LYS A 128 15.24 6.42 4.55
C LYS A 128 14.26 6.03 3.46
N VAL A 129 13.01 5.91 3.86
CA VAL A 129 11.85 5.89 2.96
C VAL A 129 11.48 7.34 2.66
N LEU A 130 11.41 7.70 1.39
CA LEU A 130 10.98 9.02 0.94
C LEU A 130 9.52 8.99 0.51
N PHE A 131 8.70 9.84 1.14
CA PHE A 131 7.35 10.18 0.68
C PHE A 131 7.42 11.51 -0.07
N PRO A 132 7.34 11.52 -1.40
CA PRO A 132 7.52 12.73 -2.20
C PRO A 132 6.35 13.70 -2.07
N LEU A 133 5.25 13.26 -1.47
CA LEU A 133 4.05 14.05 -1.26
C LEU A 133 3.40 13.63 0.08
N ALA A 134 3.16 14.59 0.96
CA ALA A 134 2.42 14.39 2.22
C ALA A 134 1.12 15.20 2.18
N PRO A 135 0.07 14.80 2.93
CA PRO A 135 0.02 13.66 3.84
C PRO A 135 -0.12 12.32 3.12
N GLU A 136 0.43 11.28 3.73
CA GLU A 136 0.32 9.88 3.33
C GLU A 136 -0.39 9.07 4.42
N TYR A 137 -0.55 7.76 4.20
CA TYR A 137 -1.29 6.90 5.11
C TYR A 137 -0.67 6.88 6.52
N ILE A 138 -1.52 7.09 7.52
CA ILE A 138 -1.12 7.22 8.93
C ILE A 138 -0.36 5.99 9.46
N GLY A 139 -0.66 4.80 8.96
CA GLY A 139 -0.04 3.55 9.42
C GLY A 139 1.41 3.34 8.97
N TYR A 140 1.96 4.16 8.07
CA TYR A 140 3.34 3.98 7.61
C TYR A 140 4.37 4.37 8.67
N ALA A 141 4.11 5.46 9.41
CA ALA A 141 5.07 6.03 10.34
C ALA A 141 5.55 5.05 11.43
N ASP A 142 4.67 4.11 11.79
CA ASP A 142 4.94 3.12 12.84
C ASP A 142 5.63 1.84 12.31
N GLY A 143 5.76 1.69 10.96
CA GLY A 143 6.30 0.49 10.32
C GLY A 143 7.83 0.37 10.32
N GLY A 144 8.57 1.42 10.67
CA GLY A 144 10.04 1.40 10.66
C GLY A 144 10.64 0.84 11.95
N LEU A 145 11.72 0.05 11.85
CA LEU A 145 12.45 -0.48 13.02
C LEU A 145 13.41 0.55 13.64
N THR A 146 13.96 1.45 12.83
CA THR A 146 14.90 2.47 13.30
C THR A 146 14.23 3.82 13.47
N GLU A 147 14.80 4.67 14.31
CA GLU A 147 14.36 6.06 14.41
C GLU A 147 14.74 6.84 13.15
N ASP A 148 13.96 7.89 12.83
CA ASP A 148 14.18 8.75 11.64
C ASP A 148 14.25 8.01 10.31
N GLN A 149 13.53 6.88 10.18
CA GLN A 149 13.53 6.06 8.98
C GLN A 149 12.72 6.67 7.83
N PHE A 150 11.90 7.66 8.11
CA PHE A 150 10.98 8.27 7.14
C PHE A 150 11.29 9.75 6.93
N VAL A 151 11.13 10.20 5.68
CA VAL A 151 11.18 11.60 5.30
C VAL A 151 10.05 11.89 4.32
N ALA A 152 9.39 13.03 4.48
CA ALA A 152 8.28 13.44 3.63
C ALA A 152 8.48 14.86 3.10
N CYS A 153 8.04 15.10 1.87
CA CYS A 153 8.02 16.41 1.24
C CYS A 153 6.63 17.04 1.33
N LYS A 154 6.59 18.34 1.47
CA LYS A 154 5.33 19.10 1.36
C LYS A 154 4.88 19.12 -0.10
N PRO A 155 3.58 19.01 -0.38
CA PRO A 155 3.07 19.14 -1.73
C PRO A 155 3.10 20.59 -2.20
N HIS A 156 3.18 20.80 -3.51
CA HIS A 156 2.61 21.98 -4.13
C HIS A 156 1.08 21.83 -4.14
N ILE A 157 0.34 22.91 -3.86
CA ILE A 157 -1.12 22.89 -3.82
C ILE A 157 -1.66 23.72 -4.97
N ASP A 158 -2.28 23.03 -5.93
CA ASP A 158 -3.05 23.68 -6.99
C ASP A 158 -4.44 24.01 -6.47
N PHE A 159 -4.79 25.28 -6.41
CA PHE A 159 -6.16 25.73 -6.13
C PHE A 159 -6.95 25.72 -7.45
N LEU A 160 -8.04 24.97 -7.44
CA LEU A 160 -8.93 24.79 -8.56
C LEU A 160 -10.19 25.64 -8.40
N ASP A 161 -11.00 25.72 -9.46
CA ASP A 161 -12.29 26.39 -9.42
C ASP A 161 -13.23 25.74 -8.37
N ASN A 162 -14.22 26.51 -7.91
CA ASN A 162 -15.23 26.08 -6.95
C ASN A 162 -14.70 25.67 -5.56
N GLY A 163 -13.56 26.20 -5.14
CA GLY A 163 -12.96 25.92 -3.83
C GLY A 163 -12.33 24.54 -3.71
N LEU A 164 -12.08 23.86 -4.80
CA LEU A 164 -11.36 22.61 -4.85
C LEU A 164 -9.85 22.85 -4.87
N PHE A 165 -9.09 21.81 -4.53
CA PHE A 165 -7.64 21.85 -4.63
C PHE A 165 -7.09 20.44 -4.94
N LYS A 166 -5.85 20.40 -5.43
CA LYS A 166 -5.12 19.17 -5.69
C LYS A 166 -3.70 19.27 -5.17
N TYR A 167 -3.24 18.21 -4.54
CA TYR A 167 -1.83 18.07 -4.17
C TYR A 167 -1.02 17.57 -5.37
N ARG A 168 0.15 18.21 -5.56
CA ARG A 168 1.13 17.87 -6.59
C ARG A 168 2.48 17.59 -5.95
N VAL A 169 3.26 16.72 -6.57
CA VAL A 169 4.66 16.56 -6.18
C VAL A 169 5.42 17.84 -6.54
N ASP A 170 6.06 18.43 -5.53
CA ASP A 170 6.96 19.56 -5.75
C ASP A 170 8.34 19.01 -6.20
N PHE A 171 8.47 18.81 -7.51
CA PHE A 171 9.69 18.25 -8.09
C PHE A 171 10.90 19.19 -8.00
N ASP A 172 10.69 20.49 -7.83
CA ASP A 172 11.76 21.47 -7.69
C ASP A 172 12.37 21.42 -6.28
N ALA A 173 11.54 21.12 -5.29
CA ALA A 173 11.96 20.94 -3.90
C ALA A 173 12.32 19.48 -3.55
N LEU A 174 12.01 18.52 -4.42
CA LEU A 174 12.23 17.10 -4.16
C LEU A 174 13.72 16.74 -4.21
N ALA A 175 14.32 16.48 -3.05
CA ALA A 175 15.71 16.05 -2.96
C ALA A 175 15.78 14.53 -2.72
N VAL A 176 16.36 13.80 -3.67
CA VAL A 176 16.61 12.35 -3.56
C VAL A 176 18.10 12.12 -3.45
N GLY A 177 18.61 12.10 -2.21
CA GLY A 177 20.02 11.86 -1.88
C GLY A 177 20.38 10.38 -1.81
N ASP A 178 21.65 10.11 -1.54
CA ASP A 178 22.17 8.75 -1.38
C ASP A 178 21.67 8.07 -0.09
N ASP A 179 21.10 8.86 0.82
CA ASP A 179 20.45 8.42 2.05
C ASP A 179 19.00 7.94 1.83
N ILE A 180 18.49 7.94 0.61
CA ILE A 180 17.18 7.39 0.27
C ILE A 180 17.33 5.94 -0.21
N GLY A 181 16.55 5.02 0.37
CA GLY A 181 16.52 3.61 0.00
C GLY A 181 15.37 3.25 -0.93
N MET A 182 14.30 4.03 -0.93
CA MET A 182 13.11 3.84 -1.75
C MET A 182 12.26 5.10 -1.80
N ILE A 183 11.47 5.25 -2.85
CA ILE A 183 10.37 6.22 -2.93
C ILE A 183 9.05 5.46 -2.73
N CYS A 184 8.15 5.98 -1.89
CA CYS A 184 6.86 5.37 -1.63
C CYS A 184 5.72 6.39 -1.82
N VAL A 185 4.67 6.02 -2.53
CA VAL A 185 3.47 6.82 -2.78
C VAL A 185 2.21 5.98 -2.72
N SER A 186 1.10 6.56 -2.26
CA SER A 186 -0.23 5.98 -2.39
C SER A 186 -0.95 6.54 -3.62
N ARG A 187 -1.65 5.69 -4.38
CA ARG A 187 -2.35 6.08 -5.60
C ARG A 187 -3.63 5.27 -5.83
N PRO A 188 -4.79 5.76 -5.37
CA PRO A 188 -5.11 7.00 -4.60
C PRO A 188 -4.57 7.00 -3.19
N THR A 189 -4.46 8.21 -2.62
CA THR A 189 -3.94 8.41 -1.27
C THR A 189 -5.05 8.39 -0.22
N ASN A 190 -4.86 7.67 0.86
CA ASN A 190 -5.61 7.85 2.11
C ASN A 190 -4.76 8.76 3.03
N PRO A 191 -5.27 9.91 3.57
CA PRO A 191 -6.70 10.25 3.70
C PRO A 191 -7.23 11.23 2.65
N THR A 192 -6.42 11.73 1.74
CA THR A 192 -6.76 12.89 0.92
C THR A 192 -7.61 12.58 -0.31
N GLY A 193 -7.66 11.31 -0.74
CA GLY A 193 -8.26 10.94 -2.02
C GLY A 193 -7.47 11.44 -3.24
N ASN A 194 -6.29 12.03 -3.02
CA ASN A 194 -5.46 12.55 -4.11
C ASN A 194 -4.96 11.40 -5.00
N VAL A 195 -4.98 11.64 -6.30
CA VAL A 195 -4.46 10.68 -7.30
C VAL A 195 -3.31 11.37 -8.06
N LEU A 196 -2.11 10.81 -7.95
CA LEU A 196 -0.98 11.25 -8.75
C LEU A 196 -1.25 11.01 -10.23
N THR A 197 -0.94 11.98 -11.07
CA THR A 197 -1.07 11.87 -12.53
C THR A 197 -0.10 10.83 -13.09
N ASP A 198 -0.33 10.41 -14.33
CA ASP A 198 0.60 9.50 -15.03
C ASP A 198 1.98 10.15 -15.19
N ASP A 199 2.05 11.43 -15.50
CA ASP A 199 3.31 12.19 -15.64
C ASP A 199 4.08 12.25 -14.31
N GLU A 200 3.37 12.45 -13.19
CA GLU A 200 4.00 12.47 -11.86
C GLU A 200 4.60 11.11 -11.50
N ILE A 201 3.87 10.02 -11.76
CA ILE A 201 4.36 8.66 -11.51
C ILE A 201 5.54 8.31 -12.41
N ILE A 202 5.49 8.63 -13.70
CA ILE A 202 6.58 8.40 -14.64
C ILE A 202 7.83 9.14 -14.18
N LYS A 203 7.70 10.40 -13.81
CA LYS A 203 8.83 11.22 -13.35
C LYS A 203 9.42 10.71 -12.03
N LEU A 204 8.60 10.22 -11.10
CA LEU A 204 9.08 9.57 -9.87
C LEU A 204 9.84 8.28 -10.16
N ASP A 205 9.36 7.45 -11.10
CA ASP A 205 10.06 6.23 -11.52
C ASP A 205 11.40 6.55 -12.20
N GLU A 206 11.46 7.56 -13.07
CA GLU A 206 12.71 8.02 -13.68
C GLU A 206 13.73 8.45 -12.63
N ILE A 207 13.31 9.21 -11.62
CA ILE A 207 14.16 9.63 -10.50
C ILE A 207 14.63 8.41 -9.69
N ALA A 208 13.73 7.47 -9.38
CA ALA A 208 14.05 6.26 -8.65
C ALA A 208 15.07 5.39 -9.41
N ARG A 209 14.87 5.18 -10.71
CA ARG A 209 15.80 4.46 -11.59
C ARG A 209 17.17 5.13 -11.65
N ALA A 210 17.23 6.44 -11.80
CA ALA A 210 18.48 7.20 -11.84
C ALA A 210 19.29 7.06 -10.54
N ARG A 211 18.63 6.76 -9.42
CA ARG A 211 19.22 6.52 -8.11
C ARG A 211 19.39 5.03 -7.78
N ASN A 212 18.98 4.12 -8.67
CA ASN A 212 18.99 2.68 -8.45
C ASN A 212 18.26 2.27 -7.17
N ILE A 213 17.09 2.85 -6.95
CA ILE A 213 16.17 2.53 -5.85
C ILE A 213 14.77 2.22 -6.43
N PRO A 214 13.96 1.39 -5.76
CA PRO A 214 12.62 1.10 -6.24
C PRO A 214 11.63 2.24 -5.98
N LEU A 215 10.61 2.33 -6.85
CA LEU A 215 9.37 3.05 -6.60
C LEU A 215 8.33 2.07 -6.03
N ILE A 216 7.84 2.34 -4.82
CA ILE A 216 6.77 1.57 -4.19
C ILE A 216 5.45 2.32 -4.38
N ILE A 217 4.43 1.64 -4.88
CA ILE A 217 3.08 2.21 -5.06
C ILE A 217 2.11 1.44 -4.18
N ASP A 218 1.52 2.13 -3.22
CA ASP A 218 0.35 1.62 -2.51
C ASP A 218 -0.88 1.78 -3.40
N ASN A 219 -1.40 0.64 -3.82
CA ASN A 219 -2.53 0.53 -4.73
C ASN A 219 -3.78 -0.03 -4.03
N ALA A 220 -3.91 0.18 -2.71
CA ALA A 220 -5.04 -0.33 -1.93
C ALA A 220 -6.40 0.14 -2.48
N TYR A 221 -6.45 1.36 -3.04
CA TYR A 221 -7.65 1.94 -3.65
C TYR A 221 -7.57 2.08 -5.17
N GLY A 222 -6.53 1.53 -5.78
CA GLY A 222 -6.28 1.68 -7.19
C GLY A 222 -6.83 0.53 -8.03
N THR A 223 -6.19 0.29 -9.14
CA THR A 223 -6.53 -0.81 -10.04
C THR A 223 -6.21 -2.18 -9.39
N PRO A 224 -6.91 -3.26 -9.73
CA PRO A 224 -7.83 -3.41 -10.86
C PRO A 224 -9.26 -2.95 -10.63
N PHE A 225 -9.53 -2.05 -9.72
CA PHE A 225 -10.88 -1.58 -9.39
C PHE A 225 -11.31 -0.44 -10.34
N PRO A 226 -11.88 -0.73 -11.51
CA PRO A 226 -12.33 0.30 -12.43
C PRO A 226 -13.46 1.12 -11.80
N HIS A 227 -13.53 2.39 -12.18
CA HIS A 227 -14.62 3.32 -11.84
C HIS A 227 -14.72 3.78 -10.38
N ILE A 228 -13.82 3.38 -9.49
CA ILE A 228 -13.74 3.97 -8.15
C ILE A 228 -12.79 5.17 -8.08
N ILE A 229 -11.92 5.31 -9.08
CA ILE A 229 -11.03 6.46 -9.25
C ILE A 229 -11.67 7.42 -10.24
N PHE A 230 -12.06 8.60 -9.78
CA PHE A 230 -12.69 9.64 -10.60
C PHE A 230 -11.67 10.52 -11.35
N SER A 231 -10.49 10.00 -11.64
CA SER A 231 -9.44 10.65 -12.39
C SER A 231 -9.04 9.78 -13.56
N GLU A 232 -8.76 10.41 -14.70
CA GLU A 232 -8.22 9.72 -15.87
C GLU A 232 -6.73 9.42 -15.65
N VAL A 233 -6.45 8.24 -15.11
CA VAL A 233 -5.09 7.74 -14.87
C VAL A 233 -4.99 6.28 -15.29
N ASN A 234 -3.81 5.89 -15.73
CA ASN A 234 -3.53 4.51 -16.13
C ASN A 234 -2.86 3.73 -15.01
N PRO A 235 -3.11 2.42 -14.91
CA PRO A 235 -2.31 1.54 -14.06
C PRO A 235 -0.84 1.60 -14.44
N PHE A 236 0.03 1.67 -13.44
CA PHE A 236 1.47 1.80 -13.65
C PHE A 236 2.23 0.67 -12.99
N TRP A 237 3.02 -0.02 -13.76
CA TRP A 237 4.00 -1.00 -13.27
C TRP A 237 5.14 -1.18 -14.28
N ASN A 238 6.33 -1.38 -13.78
CA ASN A 238 7.51 -1.86 -14.53
C ASN A 238 8.46 -2.58 -13.57
N GLU A 239 9.60 -3.06 -14.07
CA GLU A 239 10.56 -3.87 -13.29
C GLU A 239 11.21 -3.11 -12.12
N ASN A 240 11.14 -1.77 -12.08
CA ASN A 240 11.62 -0.95 -10.96
C ASN A 240 10.53 -0.64 -9.93
N THR A 241 9.30 -1.07 -10.19
CA THR A 241 8.13 -0.74 -9.35
C THR A 241 7.71 -1.94 -8.52
N ILE A 242 7.43 -1.71 -7.24
CA ILE A 242 6.75 -2.67 -6.38
C ILE A 242 5.34 -2.15 -6.12
N LEU A 243 4.33 -2.88 -6.61
CA LEU A 243 2.92 -2.55 -6.44
C LEU A 243 2.36 -3.31 -5.25
N CYS A 244 1.95 -2.62 -4.19
CA CYS A 244 1.31 -3.21 -3.02
C CYS A 244 -0.21 -3.10 -3.16
N MET A 245 -0.89 -4.24 -3.04
CA MET A 245 -2.34 -4.35 -3.19
C MET A 245 -2.96 -5.02 -1.96
N SER A 246 -4.18 -4.69 -1.63
CA SER A 246 -4.93 -5.30 -0.52
C SER A 246 -6.41 -5.44 -0.83
#